data_deb1ae7f3c8d65670acbd4e0079e81c6
#
_entry.id   deb1ae7f3c8d65670acbd4e0079e81c6
#
_cell.length_a   1.000
_cell.length_b   1.000
_cell.length_c   1.000
_cell.angle_alpha   90.00
_cell.angle_beta   90.00
_cell.angle_gamma   90.00
#
_symmetry.space_group_name_H-M   'P 1'
#
loop_
_entity.id
_entity.type
_entity.pdbx_description
1 polymer ?
#
loop_
_entity_poly.entity_id
_entity_poly.type
_entity_poly.pdbx_seq_one_letter_code
_entity_poly.pdbx_strand_id
1 'polypeptide(L)'
;MRIAFLSRHFDPQGGGAERYSVAVAEELAQRHEVHVFAQTFGSSPPNGWTPHKIPGPLRRPRWVNQLWFALTTAWLTHRGFDVVYSHEHSWHGNVQCFHVLPIRYSLLKNRHGWRKALRILKILTSPRLLAYWWLEGARLKGVANGQRAVLAVSEPLRMTLEQTYPVAKGKVHVITPGVSSAVPKSAQDQVSARAALGLPLQARLALLVANDPLRKGLKTLIHALGLLPPEWKLVIAGHIPAASAYCALAEDAGVLERLLFIGPQQDLRWAYHAADVLTHPTLEDTYGMVVLEAMANGLPVVVSDLPYCGISAELSHGSQALVLQDPTDAPELAQALQTLVDQPERMQQLATLGHAWAGQKTWSQCARAHEAVFEQVTANRR
;
A
#
# COMPACT_ATOMS: atom_id res chain seq x y z
N MET A 1 15.51 -22.46 5.74
CA MET A 1 15.99 -21.96 4.42
C MET A 1 16.85 -20.74 4.64
N ARG A 2 17.78 -20.50 3.72
CA ARG A 2 18.56 -19.28 3.65
C ARG A 2 17.97 -18.36 2.58
N ILE A 3 17.42 -17.21 3.00
CA ILE A 3 16.60 -16.34 2.17
C ILE A 3 17.32 -15.00 1.92
N ALA A 4 17.53 -14.63 0.66
CA ALA A 4 17.94 -13.29 0.27
C ALA A 4 16.72 -12.42 -0.03
N PHE A 5 16.54 -11.37 0.72
CA PHE A 5 15.44 -10.41 0.60
C PHE A 5 15.95 -9.15 -0.11
N LEU A 6 15.37 -8.79 -1.25
CA LEU A 6 15.84 -7.67 -2.07
C LEU A 6 14.82 -6.53 -2.04
N SER A 7 15.19 -5.42 -1.37
CA SER A 7 14.40 -4.19 -1.32
C SER A 7 15.35 -2.99 -1.30
N ARG A 8 15.18 -1.99 -2.18
CA ARG A 8 16.07 -0.83 -2.22
C ARG A 8 15.96 0.05 -0.99
N HIS A 9 14.77 0.19 -0.48
CA HIS A 9 14.47 0.93 0.74
C HIS A 9 13.81 -0.04 1.72
N PHE A 10 14.42 -0.20 2.87
CA PHE A 10 13.96 -1.13 3.89
C PHE A 10 13.78 -0.37 5.21
N ASP A 11 12.56 0.16 5.39
CA ASP A 11 12.24 1.09 6.47
C ASP A 11 10.83 0.80 7.01
N PRO A 12 10.68 0.47 8.31
CA PRO A 12 9.37 0.27 8.93
C PRO A 12 8.50 1.54 8.99
N GLN A 13 9.10 2.72 8.83
CA GLN A 13 8.41 4.02 8.77
C GLN A 13 8.16 4.48 7.32
N GLY A 14 8.54 3.68 6.34
CA GLY A 14 8.33 3.95 4.92
C GLY A 14 6.90 3.82 4.45
N GLY A 15 6.72 3.75 3.14
CA GLY A 15 5.41 3.49 2.53
C GLY A 15 4.89 2.08 2.78
N GLY A 16 3.67 1.79 2.30
CA GLY A 16 3.04 0.48 2.50
C GLY A 16 3.88 -0.70 2.01
N ALA A 17 4.59 -0.56 0.89
CA ALA A 17 5.44 -1.61 0.34
C ALA A 17 6.69 -1.87 1.21
N GLU A 18 7.31 -0.81 1.75
CA GLU A 18 8.45 -0.91 2.66
C GLU A 18 8.03 -1.56 3.98
N ARG A 19 6.93 -1.11 4.58
CA ARG A 19 6.37 -1.71 5.82
C ARG A 19 6.02 -3.18 5.65
N TYR A 20 5.40 -3.52 4.52
CA TYR A 20 5.15 -4.92 4.16
C TYR A 20 6.44 -5.73 4.11
N SER A 21 7.47 -5.21 3.43
CA SER A 21 8.77 -5.89 3.28
C SER A 21 9.44 -6.15 4.62
N VAL A 22 9.41 -5.16 5.52
CA VAL A 22 9.99 -5.29 6.88
C VAL A 22 9.23 -6.33 7.68
N ALA A 23 7.91 -6.22 7.76
CA ALA A 23 7.09 -7.12 8.57
C ALA A 23 7.20 -8.60 8.11
N VAL A 24 7.20 -8.85 6.81
CA VAL A 24 7.40 -10.21 6.27
C VAL A 24 8.80 -10.72 6.56
N ALA A 25 9.84 -9.89 6.44
CA ALA A 25 11.21 -10.31 6.73
C ALA A 25 11.41 -10.64 8.22
N GLU A 26 10.83 -9.86 9.12
CA GLU A 26 10.88 -10.11 10.58
C GLU A 26 10.15 -11.40 10.97
N GLU A 27 8.98 -11.67 10.41
CA GLU A 27 8.26 -12.91 10.65
C GLU A 27 9.01 -14.14 10.10
N LEU A 28 9.59 -14.03 8.91
CA LEU A 28 10.40 -15.10 8.32
C LEU A 28 11.69 -15.36 9.10
N ALA A 29 12.30 -14.31 9.65
CA ALA A 29 13.54 -14.39 10.43
C ALA A 29 13.39 -15.18 11.75
N GLN A 30 12.17 -15.37 12.24
CA GLN A 30 11.89 -16.23 13.40
C GLN A 30 12.16 -17.72 13.10
N ARG A 31 12.12 -18.14 11.83
CA ARG A 31 12.19 -19.57 11.42
C ARG A 31 13.25 -19.83 10.34
N HIS A 32 13.81 -18.79 9.73
CA HIS A 32 14.73 -18.89 8.60
C HIS A 32 15.92 -17.93 8.77
N GLU A 33 17.02 -18.21 8.09
CA GLU A 33 18.17 -17.31 7.98
C GLU A 33 17.85 -16.25 6.90
N VAL A 34 17.51 -15.04 7.32
CA VAL A 34 17.10 -13.94 6.42
C VAL A 34 18.21 -12.92 6.27
N HIS A 35 18.61 -12.67 5.03
CA HIS A 35 19.59 -11.65 4.62
C HIS A 35 18.91 -10.57 3.80
N VAL A 36 18.91 -9.33 4.28
CA VAL A 36 18.26 -8.19 3.60
C VAL A 36 19.29 -7.36 2.85
N PHE A 37 19.15 -7.28 1.54
CA PHE A 37 19.97 -6.47 0.66
C PHE A 37 19.24 -5.16 0.33
N ALA A 38 19.74 -4.01 0.81
CA ALA A 38 19.09 -2.73 0.60
C ALA A 38 20.09 -1.58 0.39
N GLN A 39 19.66 -0.51 -0.30
CA GLN A 39 20.44 0.73 -0.44
C GLN A 39 20.29 1.62 0.79
N THR A 40 19.11 1.63 1.39
CA THR A 40 18.85 2.37 2.63
C THR A 40 18.09 1.50 3.61
N PHE A 41 18.46 1.63 4.88
CA PHE A 41 17.75 1.03 6.00
C PHE A 41 17.17 2.15 6.85
N GLY A 42 16.01 1.90 7.46
CA GLY A 42 15.45 2.75 8.51
C GLY A 42 16.35 2.78 9.76
N SER A 43 16.01 3.61 10.72
CA SER A 43 16.76 3.78 11.98
C SER A 43 16.54 2.63 12.97
N SER A 44 15.55 1.77 12.76
CA SER A 44 15.30 0.63 13.66
C SER A 44 16.38 -0.45 13.50
N PRO A 45 16.84 -1.05 14.61
CA PRO A 45 17.81 -2.14 14.57
C PRO A 45 17.21 -3.38 13.86
N PRO A 46 18.06 -4.22 13.25
CA PRO A 46 17.61 -5.49 12.68
C PRO A 46 16.96 -6.40 13.74
N ASN A 47 15.80 -6.96 13.42
CA ASN A 47 15.08 -7.89 14.27
C ASN A 47 15.16 -9.30 13.65
N GLY A 48 16.22 -10.04 14.00
CA GLY A 48 16.44 -11.42 13.55
C GLY A 48 16.97 -11.60 12.12
N TRP A 49 17.12 -10.52 11.31
CA TRP A 49 17.65 -10.56 9.94
C TRP A 49 19.02 -9.89 9.83
N THR A 50 19.80 -10.27 8.82
CA THR A 50 21.17 -9.76 8.60
C THR A 50 21.15 -8.68 7.49
N PRO A 51 21.61 -7.44 7.78
CA PRO A 51 21.63 -6.36 6.78
C PRO A 51 22.86 -6.46 5.85
N HIS A 52 22.64 -6.24 4.56
CA HIS A 52 23.65 -6.07 3.53
C HIS A 52 23.43 -4.76 2.79
N LYS A 53 24.21 -3.75 3.10
CA LYS A 53 24.10 -2.44 2.47
C LYS A 53 24.69 -2.44 1.07
N ILE A 54 23.87 -2.11 0.08
CA ILE A 54 24.29 -1.96 -1.32
C ILE A 54 24.51 -0.47 -1.61
N PRO A 55 25.71 -0.05 -1.97
CA PRO A 55 25.97 1.35 -2.28
C PRO A 55 25.19 1.78 -3.53
N GLY A 56 24.61 2.98 -3.48
CA GLY A 56 24.00 3.63 -4.64
C GLY A 56 25.05 4.51 -5.32
N PRO A 57 25.47 4.23 -6.59
CA PRO A 57 26.56 4.97 -7.23
C PRO A 57 26.20 6.43 -7.52
N LEU A 58 24.91 6.73 -7.72
CA LEU A 58 24.45 8.06 -8.11
C LEU A 58 23.20 8.45 -7.32
N ARG A 59 23.06 9.74 -7.00
CA ARG A 59 21.77 10.27 -6.49
C ARG A 59 20.70 10.32 -7.59
N ARG A 60 21.08 10.65 -8.81
CA ARG A 60 20.25 10.72 -10.03
C ARG A 60 21.08 10.30 -11.24
N PRO A 61 20.46 9.69 -12.29
CA PRO A 61 19.04 9.31 -12.38
C PRO A 61 18.73 7.99 -11.64
N ARG A 62 17.52 7.89 -11.08
CA ARG A 62 17.08 6.73 -10.26
C ARG A 62 17.10 5.38 -10.99
N TRP A 63 16.91 5.37 -12.31
CA TRP A 63 16.91 4.13 -13.10
C TRP A 63 18.30 3.47 -13.20
N VAL A 64 19.37 4.27 -13.16
CA VAL A 64 20.74 3.75 -13.12
C VAL A 64 20.99 3.05 -11.79
N ASN A 65 20.56 3.65 -10.68
CA ASN A 65 20.65 3.01 -9.37
C ASN A 65 19.82 1.72 -9.30
N GLN A 66 18.68 1.65 -10.01
CA GLN A 66 17.88 0.42 -10.10
C GLN A 66 18.64 -0.69 -10.82
N LEU A 67 19.27 -0.37 -11.97
CA LEU A 67 20.10 -1.34 -12.71
C LEU A 67 21.33 -1.77 -11.90
N TRP A 68 21.99 -0.82 -11.24
CA TRP A 68 23.13 -1.11 -10.37
C TRP A 68 22.73 -2.04 -9.21
N PHE A 69 21.62 -1.74 -8.53
CA PHE A 69 21.08 -2.59 -7.47
C PHE A 69 20.79 -3.99 -7.98
N ALA A 70 20.12 -4.10 -9.13
CA ALA A 70 19.81 -5.40 -9.73
C ALA A 70 21.07 -6.18 -10.12
N LEU A 71 22.11 -5.51 -10.68
CA LEU A 71 23.38 -6.14 -11.04
C LEU A 71 24.14 -6.64 -9.80
N THR A 72 24.30 -5.75 -8.82
CA THR A 72 25.06 -6.06 -7.60
C THR A 72 24.39 -7.18 -6.80
N THR A 73 23.08 -7.12 -6.63
CA THR A 73 22.35 -8.18 -5.92
C THR A 73 22.34 -9.48 -6.70
N ALA A 74 22.29 -9.47 -8.04
CA ALA A 74 22.44 -10.67 -8.85
C ALA A 74 23.78 -11.36 -8.61
N TRP A 75 24.85 -10.58 -8.53
CA TRP A 75 26.20 -11.12 -8.24
C TRP A 75 26.31 -11.64 -6.81
N LEU A 76 25.80 -10.92 -5.81
CA LEU A 76 25.89 -11.30 -4.40
C LEU A 76 25.00 -12.51 -4.03
N THR A 77 23.90 -12.71 -4.75
CA THR A 77 22.90 -13.75 -4.42
C THR A 77 22.89 -14.92 -5.42
N HIS A 78 23.84 -15.02 -6.33
CA HIS A 78 23.86 -16.09 -7.35
C HIS A 78 24.13 -17.48 -6.74
N ARG A 79 24.73 -17.54 -5.55
CA ARG A 79 24.99 -18.78 -4.79
C ARG A 79 24.70 -18.56 -3.31
N GLY A 80 24.48 -19.67 -2.60
CA GLY A 80 24.37 -19.70 -1.15
C GLY A 80 23.00 -19.29 -0.60
N PHE A 81 21.97 -19.16 -1.43
CA PHE A 81 20.59 -18.88 -1.01
C PHE A 81 19.64 -19.90 -1.63
N ASP A 82 18.73 -20.43 -0.80
CA ASP A 82 17.65 -21.30 -1.26
C ASP A 82 16.60 -20.47 -2.02
N VAL A 83 16.29 -19.28 -1.48
CA VAL A 83 15.32 -18.35 -2.03
C VAL A 83 15.95 -16.97 -2.19
N VAL A 84 15.76 -16.37 -3.37
CA VAL A 84 16.04 -14.94 -3.63
C VAL A 84 14.70 -14.27 -3.90
N TYR A 85 14.19 -13.58 -2.89
CA TYR A 85 12.89 -12.93 -2.88
C TYR A 85 13.02 -11.44 -3.18
N SER A 86 12.46 -10.99 -4.29
CA SER A 86 12.62 -9.61 -4.78
C SER A 86 11.31 -8.81 -4.74
N HIS A 87 11.35 -7.67 -4.09
CA HIS A 87 10.34 -6.62 -4.13
C HIS A 87 10.62 -5.55 -5.19
N GLU A 88 11.80 -5.65 -5.84
CA GLU A 88 12.31 -4.66 -6.76
C GLU A 88 12.23 -5.10 -8.22
N HIS A 89 12.41 -4.13 -9.12
CA HIS A 89 12.59 -4.41 -10.55
C HIS A 89 13.99 -5.00 -10.79
N SER A 90 14.09 -6.34 -10.69
CA SER A 90 15.33 -7.08 -10.94
C SER A 90 15.06 -8.27 -11.89
N TRP A 91 16.02 -8.63 -12.72
CA TRP A 91 15.89 -9.77 -13.65
C TRP A 91 16.13 -11.12 -13.00
N HIS A 92 16.68 -11.15 -11.78
CA HIS A 92 17.02 -12.35 -11.02
C HIS A 92 16.08 -12.54 -9.82
N GLY A 93 16.30 -13.63 -9.12
CA GLY A 93 15.42 -14.05 -8.02
C GLY A 93 14.36 -15.06 -8.48
N ASN A 94 14.09 -16.01 -7.60
CA ASN A 94 13.13 -17.10 -7.87
C ASN A 94 11.73 -16.78 -7.33
N VAL A 95 11.58 -15.71 -6.52
CA VAL A 95 10.27 -15.19 -6.10
C VAL A 95 10.23 -13.70 -6.34
N GLN A 96 9.18 -13.22 -7.01
CA GLN A 96 8.99 -11.81 -7.38
C GLN A 96 7.69 -11.29 -6.83
N CYS A 97 7.73 -10.31 -5.94
CA CYS A 97 6.55 -9.66 -5.37
C CYS A 97 6.22 -8.34 -6.06
N PHE A 98 4.96 -8.15 -6.40
CA PHE A 98 4.45 -6.92 -6.97
C PHE A 98 3.57 -6.20 -5.94
N HIS A 99 3.93 -4.95 -5.65
CA HIS A 99 3.20 -4.04 -4.75
C HIS A 99 2.54 -2.87 -5.48
N VAL A 100 2.88 -2.70 -6.75
CA VAL A 100 2.39 -1.59 -7.58
C VAL A 100 1.89 -2.13 -8.91
N LEU A 101 1.04 -1.37 -9.57
CA LEU A 101 0.56 -1.71 -10.90
C LEU A 101 1.72 -1.91 -11.88
N PRO A 102 1.62 -2.87 -12.81
CA PRO A 102 2.64 -3.10 -13.82
C PRO A 102 2.94 -1.84 -14.61
N ILE A 103 4.23 -1.59 -14.86
CA ILE A 103 4.69 -0.41 -15.61
C ILE A 103 4.09 -0.42 -17.01
N ARG A 104 4.05 -1.59 -17.67
CA ARG A 104 3.41 -1.72 -19.00
C ARG A 104 1.95 -1.31 -18.97
N TYR A 105 1.21 -1.77 -17.97
CA TYR A 105 -0.19 -1.38 -17.79
C TYR A 105 -0.30 0.13 -17.59
N SER A 106 0.41 0.69 -16.63
CA SER A 106 0.37 2.12 -16.30
C SER A 106 0.78 3.02 -17.47
N LEU A 107 1.75 2.59 -18.29
CA LEU A 107 2.21 3.35 -19.45
C LEU A 107 1.21 3.33 -20.61
N LEU A 108 0.40 2.27 -20.75
CA LEU A 108 -0.51 2.06 -21.87
C LEU A 108 -1.98 2.18 -21.50
N LYS A 109 -2.34 2.20 -20.20
CA LYS A 109 -3.71 2.37 -19.68
C LYS A 109 -4.37 3.59 -20.33
N ASN A 110 -5.62 3.43 -20.75
CA ASN A 110 -6.45 4.47 -21.33
C ASN A 110 -5.86 5.14 -22.60
N ARG A 111 -5.01 4.43 -23.34
CA ARG A 111 -4.43 4.93 -24.60
C ARG A 111 -4.81 4.05 -25.76
N HIS A 112 -5.42 4.67 -26.79
CA HIS A 112 -5.88 4.00 -28.01
C HIS A 112 -5.32 4.71 -29.25
N GLY A 113 -5.33 4.03 -30.39
CA GLY A 113 -4.96 4.57 -31.69
C GLY A 113 -3.56 5.26 -31.70
N TRP A 114 -3.48 6.43 -32.32
CA TRP A 114 -2.24 7.20 -32.50
C TRP A 114 -1.58 7.62 -31.18
N ARG A 115 -2.38 7.88 -30.12
CA ARG A 115 -1.86 8.21 -28.78
C ARG A 115 -1.07 7.05 -28.16
N LYS A 116 -1.49 5.81 -28.43
CA LYS A 116 -0.77 4.60 -28.03
C LYS A 116 0.52 4.47 -28.83
N ALA A 117 0.50 4.70 -30.14
CA ALA A 117 1.68 4.66 -31.01
C ALA A 117 2.75 5.69 -30.58
N LEU A 118 2.35 6.95 -30.35
CA LEU A 118 3.26 7.99 -29.82
C LEU A 118 3.85 7.61 -28.46
N ARG A 119 3.06 6.97 -27.59
CA ARG A 119 3.56 6.52 -26.30
C ARG A 119 4.59 5.41 -26.43
N ILE A 120 4.35 4.46 -27.35
CA ILE A 120 5.32 3.40 -27.65
C ILE A 120 6.61 4.00 -28.21
N LEU A 121 6.52 4.94 -29.15
CA LEU A 121 7.71 5.66 -29.67
C LEU A 121 8.49 6.34 -28.55
N LYS A 122 7.78 7.04 -27.61
CA LYS A 122 8.42 7.65 -26.45
C LYS A 122 9.07 6.62 -25.53
N ILE A 123 8.52 5.42 -25.40
CA ILE A 123 9.13 4.33 -24.62
C ILE A 123 10.42 3.89 -25.30
N LEU A 124 10.40 3.67 -26.62
CA LEU A 124 11.54 3.20 -27.39
C LEU A 124 12.69 4.22 -27.42
N THR A 125 12.39 5.52 -27.38
CA THR A 125 13.40 6.59 -27.38
C THR A 125 13.89 7.01 -25.99
N SER A 126 13.28 6.48 -24.90
CA SER A 126 13.67 6.82 -23.54
C SER A 126 14.42 5.66 -22.86
N PRO A 127 15.76 5.79 -22.62
CA PRO A 127 16.53 4.73 -21.96
C PRO A 127 15.94 4.34 -20.59
N ARG A 128 15.41 5.31 -19.85
CA ARG A 128 14.74 5.08 -18.56
C ARG A 128 13.50 4.18 -18.71
N LEU A 129 12.61 4.49 -19.65
CA LEU A 129 11.38 3.74 -19.83
C LEU A 129 11.68 2.34 -20.39
N LEU A 130 12.65 2.23 -21.30
CA LEU A 130 13.13 0.94 -21.82
C LEU A 130 13.72 0.07 -20.72
N ALA A 131 14.55 0.64 -19.83
CA ALA A 131 15.15 -0.10 -18.72
C ALA A 131 14.08 -0.69 -17.80
N TYR A 132 13.08 0.11 -17.38
CA TYR A 132 12.00 -0.37 -16.54
C TYR A 132 11.09 -1.37 -17.26
N TRP A 133 10.77 -1.13 -18.52
CA TRP A 133 9.98 -2.04 -19.36
C TRP A 133 10.65 -3.41 -19.48
N TRP A 134 11.96 -3.40 -19.73
CA TRP A 134 12.75 -4.62 -19.83
C TRP A 134 12.87 -5.35 -18.48
N LEU A 135 13.21 -4.61 -17.42
CA LEU A 135 13.32 -5.18 -16.06
C LEU A 135 12.03 -5.84 -15.62
N GLU A 136 10.88 -5.19 -15.84
CA GLU A 136 9.60 -5.76 -15.48
C GLU A 136 9.28 -7.04 -16.26
N GLY A 137 9.53 -7.06 -17.57
CA GLY A 137 9.41 -8.29 -18.37
C GLY A 137 10.36 -9.39 -17.92
N ALA A 138 11.58 -9.03 -17.51
CA ALA A 138 12.59 -9.98 -17.03
C ALA A 138 12.22 -10.63 -15.69
N ARG A 139 11.42 -9.96 -14.84
CA ARG A 139 10.87 -10.54 -13.58
C ARG A 139 10.01 -11.77 -13.84
N LEU A 140 9.35 -11.82 -15.01
CA LEU A 140 8.41 -12.88 -15.36
C LEU A 140 9.03 -14.04 -16.17
N LYS A 141 10.32 -13.95 -16.51
CA LYS A 141 11.03 -15.06 -17.17
C LYS A 141 11.11 -16.26 -16.20
N GLY A 142 10.80 -17.45 -16.72
CA GLY A 142 10.80 -18.68 -15.93
C GLY A 142 9.52 -18.96 -15.14
N VAL A 143 8.52 -18.09 -15.20
CA VAL A 143 7.21 -18.32 -14.57
C VAL A 143 6.47 -19.45 -15.29
N ALA A 144 6.58 -19.51 -16.62
CA ALA A 144 5.88 -20.52 -17.43
C ALA A 144 6.24 -21.96 -17.06
N ASN A 145 7.50 -22.20 -16.73
CA ASN A 145 8.06 -23.53 -16.40
C ASN A 145 8.25 -23.78 -14.89
N GLY A 146 7.65 -22.95 -14.03
CA GLY A 146 7.70 -23.12 -12.57
C GLY A 146 9.04 -22.79 -11.90
N GLN A 147 10.03 -22.29 -12.64
CA GLN A 147 11.33 -21.91 -12.07
C GLN A 147 11.26 -20.63 -11.22
N ARG A 148 10.17 -19.86 -11.38
CA ARG A 148 9.96 -18.61 -10.67
C ARG A 148 8.50 -18.49 -10.26
N ALA A 149 8.26 -18.05 -9.02
CA ALA A 149 6.94 -17.65 -8.53
C ALA A 149 6.76 -16.13 -8.62
N VAL A 150 5.52 -15.71 -8.86
CA VAL A 150 5.09 -14.31 -8.85
C VAL A 150 4.03 -14.12 -7.79
N LEU A 151 4.20 -13.12 -6.95
CA LEU A 151 3.27 -12.75 -5.89
C LEU A 151 2.65 -11.39 -6.19
N ALA A 152 1.36 -11.27 -5.92
CA ALA A 152 0.61 -10.01 -5.94
C ALA A 152 0.00 -9.76 -4.56
N VAL A 153 -0.02 -8.52 -4.11
CA VAL A 153 -0.56 -8.16 -2.79
C VAL A 153 -2.10 -8.08 -2.75
N SER A 154 -2.76 -8.24 -3.90
CA SER A 154 -4.23 -8.25 -3.99
C SER A 154 -4.72 -8.98 -5.23
N GLU A 155 -5.98 -9.39 -5.20
CA GLU A 155 -6.64 -10.03 -6.34
C GLU A 155 -6.75 -9.11 -7.57
N PRO A 156 -7.13 -7.81 -7.46
CA PRO A 156 -7.10 -6.90 -8.60
C PRO A 156 -5.72 -6.71 -9.23
N LEU A 157 -4.66 -6.70 -8.41
CA LEU A 157 -3.29 -6.63 -8.91
C LEU A 157 -2.90 -7.90 -9.66
N ARG A 158 -3.31 -9.11 -9.16
CA ARG A 158 -3.14 -10.38 -9.87
C ARG A 158 -3.80 -10.33 -11.23
N MET A 159 -5.08 -9.94 -11.29
CA MET A 159 -5.83 -9.84 -12.55
C MET A 159 -5.14 -8.89 -13.54
N THR A 160 -4.68 -7.73 -13.07
CA THR A 160 -3.96 -6.75 -13.89
C THR A 160 -2.63 -7.30 -14.42
N LEU A 161 -1.88 -8.04 -13.59
CA LEU A 161 -0.64 -8.70 -13.98
C LEU A 161 -0.88 -9.75 -15.06
N GLU A 162 -1.87 -10.62 -14.87
CA GLU A 162 -2.19 -11.69 -15.82
C GLU A 162 -2.74 -11.15 -17.15
N GLN A 163 -3.51 -10.06 -17.11
CA GLN A 163 -3.97 -9.36 -18.30
C GLN A 163 -2.80 -8.71 -19.06
N THR A 164 -1.86 -8.12 -18.33
CA THR A 164 -0.69 -7.44 -18.91
C THR A 164 0.34 -8.42 -19.45
N TYR A 165 0.49 -9.56 -18.79
CA TYR A 165 1.48 -10.59 -19.07
C TYR A 165 0.84 -11.98 -19.17
N PRO A 166 0.40 -12.41 -20.36
CA PRO A 166 -0.26 -13.72 -20.55
C PRO A 166 0.56 -14.91 -20.06
N VAL A 167 1.90 -14.80 -20.03
CA VAL A 167 2.81 -15.85 -19.49
C VAL A 167 2.60 -16.12 -18.00
N ALA A 168 2.05 -15.16 -17.26
CA ALA A 168 1.76 -15.26 -15.83
C ALA A 168 0.34 -15.78 -15.53
N LYS A 169 -0.51 -15.99 -16.55
CA LYS A 169 -1.92 -16.37 -16.36
C LYS A 169 -2.06 -17.69 -15.58
N GLY A 170 -2.81 -17.64 -14.46
CA GLY A 170 -3.01 -18.76 -13.56
C GLY A 170 -1.78 -19.14 -12.72
N LYS A 171 -0.74 -18.29 -12.69
CA LYS A 171 0.55 -18.56 -12.00
C LYS A 171 0.96 -17.47 -11.03
N VAL A 172 0.11 -16.49 -10.79
CA VAL A 172 0.32 -15.43 -9.81
C VAL A 172 -0.37 -15.83 -8.51
N HIS A 173 0.40 -15.96 -7.44
CA HIS A 173 -0.13 -16.19 -6.09
C HIS A 173 -0.54 -14.85 -5.48
N VAL A 174 -1.69 -14.83 -4.81
CA VAL A 174 -2.12 -13.65 -4.05
C VAL A 174 -1.76 -13.87 -2.59
N ILE A 175 -0.94 -12.98 -2.03
CA ILE A 175 -0.61 -12.96 -0.61
C ILE A 175 -0.86 -11.53 -0.11
N THR A 176 -1.99 -11.35 0.57
CA THR A 176 -2.41 -10.05 1.08
C THR A 176 -1.60 -9.67 2.32
N PRO A 177 -1.41 -8.36 2.58
CA PRO A 177 -0.75 -7.88 3.76
C PRO A 177 -1.41 -8.35 5.05
N GLY A 178 -0.60 -8.47 6.09
CA GLY A 178 -1.07 -8.60 7.46
C GLY A 178 -1.15 -7.24 8.17
N VAL A 179 -1.66 -7.28 9.38
CA VAL A 179 -1.63 -6.16 10.32
C VAL A 179 -1.19 -6.67 11.70
N SER A 180 -0.54 -5.82 12.47
CA SER A 180 -0.25 -6.10 13.87
C SER A 180 -1.55 -6.08 14.67
N SER A 181 -1.69 -7.03 15.60
CA SER A 181 -2.85 -7.04 16.51
C SER A 181 -2.94 -5.70 17.25
N ALA A 182 -4.12 -5.13 17.25
CA ALA A 182 -4.41 -3.90 17.98
C ALA A 182 -5.66 -4.10 18.85
N VAL A 183 -5.73 -3.39 19.95
CA VAL A 183 -6.94 -3.33 20.77
C VAL A 183 -7.81 -2.22 20.19
N PRO A 184 -9.12 -2.43 20.01
CA PRO A 184 -10.04 -1.37 19.60
C PRO A 184 -9.94 -0.18 20.55
N LYS A 185 -9.95 1.04 20.01
CA LYS A 185 -9.88 2.26 20.80
C LYS A 185 -11.04 2.35 21.80
N SER A 186 -10.75 2.77 23.01
CA SER A 186 -11.75 3.18 24.00
C SER A 186 -12.10 4.67 23.84
N ALA A 187 -13.14 5.14 24.49
CA ALA A 187 -13.47 6.57 24.54
C ALA A 187 -12.34 7.39 25.19
N GLN A 188 -11.65 6.83 26.19
CA GLN A 188 -10.51 7.49 26.83
C GLN A 188 -9.30 7.60 25.89
N ASP A 189 -9.03 6.55 25.08
CA ASP A 189 -7.97 6.59 24.06
C ASP A 189 -8.24 7.68 23.03
N GLN A 190 -9.50 7.86 22.62
CA GLN A 190 -9.90 8.90 21.68
C GLN A 190 -9.63 10.30 22.25
N VAL A 191 -10.04 10.56 23.50
CA VAL A 191 -9.79 11.85 24.16
C VAL A 191 -8.30 12.12 24.28
N SER A 192 -7.51 11.13 24.71
CA SER A 192 -6.06 11.23 24.87
C SER A 192 -5.37 11.48 23.53
N ALA A 193 -5.78 10.78 22.48
CA ALA A 193 -5.23 10.94 21.13
C ALA A 193 -5.55 12.32 20.53
N ARG A 194 -6.77 12.83 20.70
CA ARG A 194 -7.15 14.18 20.27
C ARG A 194 -6.34 15.24 21.01
N ALA A 195 -6.17 15.12 22.30
CA ALA A 195 -5.35 16.05 23.09
C ALA A 195 -3.89 16.02 22.64
N ALA A 196 -3.29 14.84 22.45
CA ALA A 196 -1.90 14.69 22.00
C ALA A 196 -1.64 15.28 20.61
N LEU A 197 -2.64 15.22 19.72
CA LEU A 197 -2.54 15.74 18.35
C LEU A 197 -3.06 17.19 18.21
N GLY A 198 -3.50 17.83 19.29
CA GLY A 198 -4.08 19.19 19.26
C GLY A 198 -5.40 19.27 18.48
N LEU A 199 -6.18 18.18 18.46
CA LEU A 199 -7.43 18.08 17.71
C LEU A 199 -8.65 18.43 18.60
N PRO A 200 -9.73 18.99 18.01
CA PRO A 200 -10.91 19.36 18.77
C PRO A 200 -11.64 18.14 19.36
N LEU A 201 -12.01 18.23 20.64
CA LEU A 201 -12.63 17.13 21.37
C LEU A 201 -14.07 16.82 20.92
N GLN A 202 -14.82 17.85 20.50
CA GLN A 202 -16.26 17.74 20.19
C GLN A 202 -16.59 17.63 18.70
N ALA A 203 -15.58 17.79 17.81
CA ALA A 203 -15.79 17.71 16.37
C ALA A 203 -15.95 16.24 15.90
N ARG A 204 -16.63 16.05 14.77
CA ARG A 204 -16.62 14.82 14.00
C ARG A 204 -15.37 14.78 13.11
N LEU A 205 -14.50 13.81 13.29
CA LEU A 205 -13.21 13.75 12.64
C LEU A 205 -13.16 12.64 11.59
N ALA A 206 -13.21 13.02 10.31
CA ALA A 206 -12.85 12.15 9.21
C ALA A 206 -11.33 12.16 9.02
N LEU A 207 -10.69 11.00 8.92
CA LEU A 207 -9.23 10.86 8.76
C LEU A 207 -8.88 10.46 7.33
N LEU A 208 -7.94 11.17 6.72
CA LEU A 208 -7.23 10.76 5.53
C LEU A 208 -5.75 10.52 5.86
N VAL A 209 -5.23 9.33 5.54
CA VAL A 209 -3.79 9.03 5.62
C VAL A 209 -3.21 8.99 4.20
N ALA A 210 -2.33 9.93 3.86
CA ALA A 210 -1.83 10.08 2.49
C ALA A 210 -0.45 10.73 2.41
N ASN A 211 0.42 10.14 1.55
CA ASN A 211 1.66 10.80 1.05
C ASN A 211 1.50 11.27 -0.41
N ASP A 212 0.41 10.87 -1.07
CA ASP A 212 -0.01 11.33 -2.39
C ASP A 212 -1.50 11.71 -2.30
N PRO A 213 -1.81 12.92 -1.82
CA PRO A 213 -3.17 13.31 -1.48
C PRO A 213 -4.10 13.36 -2.69
N LEU A 214 -3.57 13.69 -3.88
CA LEU A 214 -4.37 13.70 -5.12
C LEU A 214 -4.88 12.29 -5.44
N ARG A 215 -3.98 11.31 -5.44
CA ARG A 215 -4.33 9.92 -5.71
C ARG A 215 -5.21 9.31 -4.62
N LYS A 216 -5.09 9.80 -3.37
CA LYS A 216 -5.88 9.33 -2.22
C LYS A 216 -7.21 10.05 -2.04
N GLY A 217 -7.60 10.90 -3.01
CA GLY A 217 -8.94 11.50 -3.09
C GLY A 217 -9.17 12.70 -2.18
N LEU A 218 -8.09 13.42 -1.75
CA LEU A 218 -8.25 14.63 -0.93
C LEU A 218 -9.16 15.66 -1.59
N LYS A 219 -9.13 15.80 -2.92
CA LYS A 219 -10.03 16.71 -3.64
C LYS A 219 -11.49 16.36 -3.40
N THR A 220 -11.87 15.10 -3.52
CA THR A 220 -13.24 14.62 -3.27
C THR A 220 -13.67 14.85 -1.83
N LEU A 221 -12.74 14.62 -0.87
CA LEU A 221 -12.99 14.88 0.55
C LEU A 221 -13.26 16.35 0.85
N ILE A 222 -12.52 17.28 0.23
CA ILE A 222 -12.75 18.73 0.39
C ILE A 222 -14.15 19.10 -0.11
N HIS A 223 -14.56 18.61 -1.27
CA HIS A 223 -15.90 18.88 -1.79
C HIS A 223 -16.99 18.22 -0.94
N ALA A 224 -16.80 16.98 -0.50
CA ALA A 224 -17.73 16.29 0.40
C ALA A 224 -17.88 17.05 1.74
N LEU A 225 -16.78 17.59 2.27
CA LEU A 225 -16.80 18.38 3.50
C LEU A 225 -17.69 19.63 3.37
N GLY A 226 -17.77 20.23 2.18
CA GLY A 226 -18.68 21.35 1.89
C GLY A 226 -20.17 20.98 1.95
N LEU A 227 -20.50 19.70 1.77
CA LEU A 227 -21.86 19.17 1.83
C LEU A 227 -22.26 18.68 3.23
N LEU A 228 -21.30 18.59 4.15
CA LEU A 228 -21.49 18.09 5.50
C LEU A 228 -21.72 19.23 6.50
N PRO A 229 -22.45 18.97 7.61
CA PRO A 229 -22.60 19.91 8.71
C PRO A 229 -21.26 20.46 9.26
N PRO A 230 -21.24 21.66 9.89
CA PRO A 230 -20.01 22.35 10.27
C PRO A 230 -19.18 21.66 11.37
N GLU A 231 -19.77 20.75 12.14
CA GLU A 231 -19.05 19.94 13.13
C GLU A 231 -18.08 18.92 12.53
N TRP A 232 -18.22 18.58 11.24
CA TRP A 232 -17.28 17.73 10.55
C TRP A 232 -15.97 18.47 10.24
N LYS A 233 -14.85 17.85 10.56
CA LYS A 233 -13.50 18.27 10.19
C LYS A 233 -12.74 17.12 9.55
N LEU A 234 -11.83 17.47 8.65
CA LEU A 234 -10.96 16.52 7.95
C LEU A 234 -9.55 16.58 8.54
N VAL A 235 -9.13 15.51 9.18
CA VAL A 235 -7.76 15.31 9.67
C VAL A 235 -6.94 14.66 8.55
N ILE A 236 -5.80 15.26 8.23
CA ILE A 236 -4.92 14.82 7.14
C ILE A 236 -3.56 14.46 7.74
N ALA A 237 -3.24 13.16 7.74
CA ALA A 237 -1.97 12.61 8.19
C ALA A 237 -1.08 12.23 7.00
N GLY A 238 0.19 12.62 7.04
CA GLY A 238 1.19 12.31 6.02
C GLY A 238 1.92 13.53 5.49
N HIS A 239 2.85 13.30 4.56
CA HIS A 239 3.55 14.37 3.88
C HIS A 239 2.70 14.89 2.72
N ILE A 240 2.26 16.14 2.81
CA ILE A 240 1.39 16.78 1.81
C ILE A 240 2.19 17.79 0.99
N PRO A 241 2.75 17.40 -0.16
CA PRO A 241 3.38 18.35 -1.08
C PRO A 241 2.34 19.34 -1.60
N ALA A 242 2.73 20.60 -1.75
CA ALA A 242 1.85 21.66 -2.25
C ALA A 242 0.55 21.82 -1.44
N ALA A 243 0.62 21.77 -0.10
CA ALA A 243 -0.53 21.97 0.79
C ALA A 243 -1.32 23.26 0.47
N SER A 244 -0.63 24.33 0.02
CA SER A 244 -1.25 25.58 -0.42
C SER A 244 -2.30 25.43 -1.53
N ALA A 245 -2.09 24.51 -2.48
CA ALA A 245 -3.08 24.24 -3.54
C ALA A 245 -4.37 23.60 -3.00
N TYR A 246 -4.25 22.78 -1.96
CA TYR A 246 -5.42 22.18 -1.29
C TYR A 246 -6.09 23.16 -0.35
N CYS A 247 -5.32 24.07 0.28
CA CYS A 247 -5.89 25.19 1.05
C CYS A 247 -6.71 26.11 0.15
N ALA A 248 -6.21 26.48 -1.04
CA ALA A 248 -6.97 27.30 -1.99
C ALA A 248 -8.26 26.60 -2.44
N LEU A 249 -8.20 25.28 -2.74
CA LEU A 249 -9.41 24.51 -3.07
C LEU A 249 -10.41 24.47 -1.91
N ALA A 250 -9.93 24.39 -0.68
CA ALA A 250 -10.78 24.38 0.51
C ALA A 250 -11.37 25.76 0.82
N GLU A 251 -10.63 26.83 0.50
CA GLU A 251 -11.11 28.22 0.59
C GLU A 251 -12.24 28.46 -0.42
N ASP A 252 -12.04 28.06 -1.68
CA ASP A 252 -13.07 28.11 -2.73
C ASP A 252 -14.34 27.32 -2.34
N ALA A 253 -14.17 26.21 -1.63
CA ALA A 253 -15.27 25.40 -1.11
C ALA A 253 -15.86 25.89 0.24
N GLY A 254 -15.31 26.96 0.84
CA GLY A 254 -15.73 27.50 2.13
C GLY A 254 -15.46 26.60 3.34
N VAL A 255 -14.47 25.71 3.27
CA VAL A 255 -14.18 24.71 4.31
C VAL A 255 -12.74 24.73 4.82
N LEU A 256 -11.96 25.76 4.53
CA LEU A 256 -10.54 25.84 4.90
C LEU A 256 -10.31 25.61 6.41
N GLU A 257 -11.10 26.23 7.28
CA GLU A 257 -11.01 26.12 8.74
C GLU A 257 -11.38 24.72 9.28
N ARG A 258 -11.86 23.86 8.39
CA ARG A 258 -12.25 22.48 8.71
C ARG A 258 -11.17 21.47 8.32
N LEU A 259 -10.06 21.88 7.69
CA LEU A 259 -8.91 21.04 7.34
C LEU A 259 -7.86 21.10 8.45
N LEU A 260 -7.49 19.96 9.01
CA LEU A 260 -6.54 19.81 10.10
C LEU A 260 -5.35 18.96 9.63
N PHE A 261 -4.23 19.62 9.31
CA PHE A 261 -3.02 18.93 8.89
C PHE A 261 -2.17 18.55 10.11
N ILE A 262 -2.02 17.27 10.40
CA ILE A 262 -1.20 16.77 11.51
C ILE A 262 0.21 16.31 11.07
N GLY A 263 0.52 16.43 9.76
CA GLY A 263 1.81 16.03 9.22
C GLY A 263 2.06 14.50 9.23
N PRO A 264 3.30 14.08 8.90
CA PRO A 264 3.68 12.67 8.98
C PRO A 264 3.75 12.22 10.44
N GLN A 265 3.15 11.06 10.72
CA GLN A 265 3.11 10.44 12.05
C GLN A 265 4.06 9.24 12.10
N GLN A 266 4.87 9.14 13.14
CA GLN A 266 5.71 7.96 13.39
C GLN A 266 4.86 6.75 13.78
N ASP A 267 3.80 6.98 14.55
CA ASP A 267 2.82 6.00 14.95
C ASP A 267 1.41 6.48 14.56
N LEU A 268 0.85 5.87 13.55
CA LEU A 268 -0.49 6.19 13.05
C LEU A 268 -1.62 5.79 14.01
N ARG A 269 -1.34 4.98 15.06
CA ARG A 269 -2.36 4.60 16.05
C ARG A 269 -3.01 5.83 16.68
N TRP A 270 -2.22 6.88 16.97
CA TRP A 270 -2.75 8.13 17.49
C TRP A 270 -3.78 8.76 16.55
N ALA A 271 -3.52 8.76 15.25
CA ALA A 271 -4.44 9.30 14.26
C ALA A 271 -5.71 8.42 14.13
N TYR A 272 -5.56 7.08 14.15
CA TYR A 272 -6.69 6.16 14.12
C TYR A 272 -7.55 6.27 15.38
N HIS A 273 -6.94 6.42 16.55
CA HIS A 273 -7.68 6.59 17.80
C HIS A 273 -8.40 7.95 17.89
N ALA A 274 -7.80 9.03 17.39
CA ALA A 274 -8.40 10.37 17.41
C ALA A 274 -9.63 10.50 16.51
N ALA A 275 -9.65 9.80 15.38
CA ALA A 275 -10.68 9.92 14.36
C ALA A 275 -11.99 9.19 14.72
N ASP A 276 -13.10 9.58 14.10
CA ASP A 276 -14.39 8.87 14.16
C ASP A 276 -14.54 7.89 13.00
N VAL A 277 -13.92 8.19 11.84
CA VAL A 277 -13.98 7.36 10.64
C VAL A 277 -12.71 7.54 9.81
N LEU A 278 -12.18 6.44 9.22
CA LEU A 278 -11.21 6.55 8.13
C LEU A 278 -11.94 6.76 6.81
N THR A 279 -11.49 7.74 6.02
CA THR A 279 -11.98 7.99 4.67
C THR A 279 -10.87 7.74 3.67
N HIS A 280 -11.09 6.79 2.75
CA HIS A 280 -10.08 6.41 1.75
C HIS A 280 -10.69 6.37 0.34
N PRO A 281 -11.18 7.52 -0.19
CA PRO A 281 -11.74 7.62 -1.54
C PRO A 281 -10.61 7.66 -2.57
N THR A 282 -9.78 6.61 -2.56
CA THR A 282 -8.58 6.54 -3.40
C THR A 282 -8.94 6.30 -4.85
N LEU A 283 -8.21 6.96 -5.75
CA LEU A 283 -8.30 6.74 -7.21
C LEU A 283 -7.44 5.56 -7.67
N GLU A 284 -6.46 5.17 -6.85
CA GLU A 284 -5.59 4.03 -7.11
C GLU A 284 -4.85 3.62 -5.83
N ASP A 285 -5.14 2.41 -5.35
CA ASP A 285 -4.37 1.75 -4.30
C ASP A 285 -4.34 0.24 -4.56
N THR A 286 -3.16 -0.33 -4.65
CA THR A 286 -3.00 -1.76 -4.97
C THR A 286 -3.52 -2.68 -3.87
N TYR A 287 -3.54 -2.22 -2.61
CA TYR A 287 -4.18 -2.93 -1.51
C TYR A 287 -5.01 -2.00 -0.62
N GLY A 288 -4.41 -1.00 0.03
CA GLY A 288 -5.06 -0.13 1.01
C GLY A 288 -4.67 -0.50 2.45
N MET A 289 -3.37 -0.59 2.73
CA MET A 289 -2.85 -0.93 4.08
C MET A 289 -3.45 -0.08 5.19
N VAL A 290 -3.65 1.22 4.94
CA VAL A 290 -4.22 2.15 5.92
C VAL A 290 -5.67 1.80 6.30
N VAL A 291 -6.42 1.18 5.38
CA VAL A 291 -7.78 0.67 5.63
C VAL A 291 -7.72 -0.51 6.59
N LEU A 292 -6.85 -1.49 6.32
CA LEU A 292 -6.65 -2.65 7.19
C LEU A 292 -6.18 -2.23 8.60
N GLU A 293 -5.24 -1.28 8.67
CA GLU A 293 -4.73 -0.74 9.94
C GLU A 293 -5.82 0.00 10.74
N ALA A 294 -6.65 0.82 10.08
CA ALA A 294 -7.76 1.51 10.72
C ALA A 294 -8.78 0.52 11.31
N MET A 295 -9.16 -0.49 10.51
CA MET A 295 -10.06 -1.56 10.95
C MET A 295 -9.49 -2.33 12.14
N ALA A 296 -8.20 -2.65 12.13
CA ALA A 296 -7.53 -3.32 13.28
C ALA A 296 -7.59 -2.49 14.56
N ASN A 297 -7.61 -1.15 14.44
CA ASN A 297 -7.77 -0.24 15.57
C ASN A 297 -9.25 0.03 15.94
N GLY A 298 -10.21 -0.71 15.35
CA GLY A 298 -11.64 -0.53 15.63
C GLY A 298 -12.22 0.76 15.04
N LEU A 299 -11.57 1.35 14.03
CA LEU A 299 -12.06 2.54 13.35
C LEU A 299 -12.94 2.11 12.17
N PRO A 300 -14.21 2.57 12.06
CA PRO A 300 -15.02 2.32 10.88
C PRO A 300 -14.41 2.98 9.66
N VAL A 301 -14.62 2.40 8.48
CA VAL A 301 -13.97 2.86 7.25
C VAL A 301 -14.97 3.10 6.12
N VAL A 302 -14.69 4.16 5.35
CA VAL A 302 -15.30 4.45 4.05
C VAL A 302 -14.19 4.33 3.00
N VAL A 303 -14.35 3.44 2.02
CA VAL A 303 -13.28 3.08 1.07
C VAL A 303 -13.84 2.98 -0.34
N SER A 304 -13.02 3.31 -1.34
CA SER A 304 -13.40 3.13 -2.76
C SER A 304 -13.55 1.66 -3.12
N ASP A 305 -14.51 1.38 -3.99
CA ASP A 305 -14.68 0.05 -4.58
C ASP A 305 -13.59 -0.29 -5.61
N LEU A 306 -13.70 -1.48 -6.17
CA LEU A 306 -12.93 -1.90 -7.35
C LEU A 306 -13.28 -1.03 -8.57
N PRO A 307 -12.33 -0.73 -9.42
CA PRO A 307 -10.92 -1.19 -9.42
C PRO A 307 -9.96 -0.23 -8.66
N TYR A 308 -10.45 0.66 -7.84
CA TYR A 308 -9.69 1.76 -7.25
C TYR A 308 -8.89 1.35 -6.01
N CYS A 309 -9.43 0.44 -5.19
CA CYS A 309 -8.77 -0.02 -3.97
C CYS A 309 -8.77 -1.55 -3.89
N GLY A 310 -7.57 -2.15 -3.71
CA GLY A 310 -7.41 -3.60 -3.75
C GLY A 310 -8.06 -4.36 -2.61
N ILE A 311 -8.10 -3.78 -1.40
CA ILE A 311 -8.71 -4.41 -0.22
C ILE A 311 -10.23 -4.59 -0.37
N SER A 312 -10.88 -3.76 -1.19
CA SER A 312 -12.32 -3.81 -1.41
C SER A 312 -12.79 -5.11 -2.07
N ALA A 313 -11.87 -5.85 -2.72
CA ALA A 313 -12.15 -7.20 -3.20
C ALA A 313 -12.51 -8.20 -2.07
N GLU A 314 -12.14 -7.89 -0.85
CA GLU A 314 -12.32 -8.75 0.33
C GLU A 314 -13.35 -8.20 1.32
N LEU A 315 -13.90 -7.00 1.07
CA LEU A 315 -14.84 -6.31 1.96
C LEU A 315 -16.26 -6.39 1.41
N SER A 316 -17.21 -6.51 2.31
CA SER A 316 -18.64 -6.45 1.99
C SER A 316 -19.21 -5.10 2.45
N HIS A 317 -19.81 -4.35 1.50
CA HIS A 317 -20.48 -3.09 1.79
C HIS A 317 -21.54 -3.24 2.89
N GLY A 318 -21.51 -2.33 3.85
CA GLY A 318 -22.45 -2.32 4.98
C GLY A 318 -22.20 -3.37 6.07
N SER A 319 -21.19 -4.23 5.91
CA SER A 319 -20.74 -5.22 6.90
C SER A 319 -19.42 -4.79 7.55
N GLN A 320 -18.30 -4.86 6.83
CA GLN A 320 -16.98 -4.45 7.36
C GLN A 320 -16.62 -3.00 7.03
N ALA A 321 -17.21 -2.44 5.97
CA ALA A 321 -16.91 -1.10 5.48
C ALA A 321 -18.11 -0.49 4.75
N LEU A 322 -18.14 0.83 4.60
CA LEU A 322 -18.90 1.49 3.54
C LEU A 322 -18.03 1.60 2.30
N VAL A 323 -18.51 1.06 1.18
CA VAL A 323 -17.78 1.00 -0.08
C VAL A 323 -18.40 1.99 -1.07
N LEU A 324 -17.59 2.93 -1.57
CA LEU A 324 -17.98 3.97 -2.53
C LEU A 324 -17.85 3.43 -3.96
N GLN A 325 -18.89 3.60 -4.76
CA GLN A 325 -18.90 3.17 -6.16
C GLN A 325 -17.99 4.05 -7.03
N ASP A 326 -18.01 5.38 -6.79
CA ASP A 326 -17.14 6.34 -7.47
C ASP A 326 -16.34 7.17 -6.45
N PRO A 327 -15.00 7.02 -6.39
CA PRO A 327 -14.15 7.83 -5.50
C PRO A 327 -14.14 9.32 -5.82
N THR A 328 -14.73 9.74 -6.93
CA THR A 328 -14.84 11.15 -7.32
C THR A 328 -16.19 11.77 -6.99
N ASP A 329 -17.15 10.96 -6.55
CA ASP A 329 -18.49 11.39 -6.15
C ASP A 329 -18.49 11.93 -4.71
N ALA A 330 -18.42 13.26 -4.58
CA ALA A 330 -18.44 13.92 -3.28
C ALA A 330 -19.81 13.82 -2.57
N PRO A 331 -20.97 13.90 -3.24
CA PRO A 331 -22.27 13.58 -2.67
C PRO A 331 -22.36 12.17 -2.08
N GLU A 332 -21.93 11.11 -2.79
CA GLU A 332 -21.92 9.74 -2.27
C GLU A 332 -21.08 9.64 -0.99
N LEU A 333 -19.89 10.24 -0.99
CA LEU A 333 -19.00 10.26 0.17
C LEU A 333 -19.62 11.01 1.34
N ALA A 334 -20.22 12.19 1.11
CA ALA A 334 -20.88 12.97 2.16
C ALA A 334 -22.08 12.19 2.76
N GLN A 335 -22.87 11.54 1.92
CA GLN A 335 -24.00 10.70 2.38
C GLN A 335 -23.51 9.51 3.20
N ALA A 336 -22.43 8.85 2.79
CA ALA A 336 -21.84 7.75 3.56
C ALA A 336 -21.40 8.21 4.96
N LEU A 337 -20.72 9.36 5.06
CA LEU A 337 -20.30 9.94 6.33
C LEU A 337 -21.48 10.36 7.21
N GLN A 338 -22.51 11.00 6.63
CA GLN A 338 -23.70 11.41 7.35
C GLN A 338 -24.47 10.21 7.89
N THR A 339 -24.58 9.13 7.11
CA THR A 339 -25.23 7.88 7.53
C THR A 339 -24.59 7.29 8.79
N LEU A 340 -23.26 7.40 8.96
CA LEU A 340 -22.57 6.91 10.17
C LEU A 340 -22.94 7.71 11.42
N VAL A 341 -23.24 9.01 11.27
CA VAL A 341 -23.68 9.86 12.40
C VAL A 341 -25.14 9.63 12.73
N ASP A 342 -25.98 9.53 11.71
CA ASP A 342 -27.42 9.35 11.89
C ASP A 342 -27.77 7.95 12.43
N GLN A 343 -26.87 6.98 12.23
CA GLN A 343 -27.02 5.58 12.65
C GLN A 343 -25.84 5.11 13.52
N PRO A 344 -25.72 5.55 14.80
CA PRO A 344 -24.59 5.20 15.68
C PRO A 344 -24.40 3.69 15.87
N GLU A 345 -25.51 2.93 15.92
CA GLU A 345 -25.47 1.46 16.02
C GLU A 345 -24.80 0.82 14.82
N ARG A 346 -25.11 1.33 13.61
CA ARG A 346 -24.48 0.87 12.37
C ARG A 346 -22.97 1.21 12.33
N MET A 347 -22.61 2.40 12.80
CA MET A 347 -21.22 2.80 12.95
C MET A 347 -20.45 1.85 13.86
N GLN A 348 -21.03 1.53 15.03
CA GLN A 348 -20.47 0.58 15.99
C GLN A 348 -20.37 -0.85 15.40
N GLN A 349 -21.39 -1.28 14.66
CA GLN A 349 -21.39 -2.58 13.99
C GLN A 349 -20.26 -2.68 12.97
N LEU A 350 -20.07 -1.65 12.10
CA LEU A 350 -18.98 -1.59 11.12
C LEU A 350 -17.62 -1.65 11.80
N ALA A 351 -17.43 -0.90 12.90
CA ALA A 351 -16.20 -0.92 13.68
C ALA A 351 -15.91 -2.32 14.24
N THR A 352 -16.90 -2.98 14.81
CA THR A 352 -16.78 -4.31 15.43
C THR A 352 -16.48 -5.39 14.38
N LEU A 353 -17.26 -5.43 13.28
CA LEU A 353 -17.08 -6.42 12.23
C LEU A 353 -15.78 -6.19 11.45
N GLY A 354 -15.44 -4.92 11.21
CA GLY A 354 -14.18 -4.53 10.58
C GLY A 354 -12.96 -4.96 11.42
N HIS A 355 -13.00 -4.71 12.73
CA HIS A 355 -11.95 -5.15 13.65
C HIS A 355 -11.80 -6.67 13.69
N ALA A 356 -12.91 -7.40 13.81
CA ALA A 356 -12.90 -8.87 13.84
C ALA A 356 -12.33 -9.45 12.53
N TRP A 357 -12.67 -8.86 11.39
CA TRP A 357 -12.14 -9.27 10.09
C TRP A 357 -10.64 -8.96 9.96
N ALA A 358 -10.20 -7.74 10.34
CA ALA A 358 -8.79 -7.35 10.30
C ALA A 358 -7.92 -8.20 11.23
N GLY A 359 -8.43 -8.61 12.39
CA GLY A 359 -7.75 -9.49 13.33
C GLY A 359 -7.40 -10.87 12.77
N GLN A 360 -8.07 -11.31 11.70
CA GLN A 360 -7.74 -12.54 10.98
C GLN A 360 -6.59 -12.36 9.97
N LYS A 361 -6.16 -11.14 9.69
CA LYS A 361 -5.11 -10.80 8.71
C LYS A 361 -3.79 -10.52 9.43
N THR A 362 -3.11 -11.56 9.91
CA THR A 362 -1.86 -11.39 10.67
C THR A 362 -0.62 -11.48 9.79
N TRP A 363 0.46 -10.81 10.19
CA TRP A 363 1.76 -10.93 9.51
C TRP A 363 2.29 -12.36 9.56
N SER A 364 2.01 -13.11 10.64
CA SER A 364 2.39 -14.51 10.75
C SER A 364 1.70 -15.39 9.71
N GLN A 365 0.41 -15.17 9.41
CA GLN A 365 -0.29 -15.88 8.33
C GLN A 365 0.26 -15.46 6.96
N CYS A 366 0.53 -14.18 6.76
CA CYS A 366 1.16 -13.66 5.55
C CYS A 366 2.52 -14.35 5.32
N ALA A 367 3.39 -14.42 6.34
CA ALA A 367 4.69 -15.08 6.25
C ALA A 367 4.57 -16.59 5.95
N ARG A 368 3.63 -17.31 6.58
CA ARG A 368 3.36 -18.73 6.26
C ARG A 368 2.93 -18.95 4.81
N ALA A 369 2.12 -18.06 4.27
CA ALA A 369 1.76 -18.12 2.85
C ALA A 369 2.97 -17.93 1.93
N HIS A 370 3.93 -17.08 2.31
CA HIS A 370 5.22 -16.96 1.60
C HIS A 370 6.04 -18.21 1.70
N GLU A 371 6.15 -18.82 2.88
CA GLU A 371 6.88 -20.07 3.11
C GLU A 371 6.40 -21.18 2.19
N ALA A 372 5.08 -21.37 2.07
CA ALA A 372 4.50 -22.36 1.18
C ALA A 372 4.93 -22.15 -0.29
N VAL A 373 4.98 -20.89 -0.77
CA VAL A 373 5.46 -20.59 -2.12
C VAL A 373 6.97 -20.81 -2.22
N PHE A 374 7.76 -20.48 -1.19
CA PHE A 374 9.20 -20.69 -1.17
C PHE A 374 9.55 -22.17 -1.24
N GLU A 375 8.85 -23.03 -0.49
CA GLU A 375 8.99 -24.48 -0.52
C GLU A 375 8.68 -25.05 -1.91
N GLN A 376 7.58 -24.59 -2.52
CA GLN A 376 7.21 -25.01 -3.88
C GLN A 376 8.31 -24.68 -4.91
N VAL A 377 8.86 -23.45 -4.87
CA VAL A 377 9.89 -23.02 -5.81
C VAL A 377 11.22 -23.75 -5.57
N THR A 378 11.56 -24.06 -4.32
CA THR A 378 12.79 -24.78 -3.99
C THR A 378 12.68 -26.26 -4.37
N ALA A 379 11.52 -26.88 -4.21
CA ALA A 379 11.26 -28.26 -4.65
C ALA A 379 11.38 -28.41 -6.19
N ASN A 380 10.90 -27.45 -6.96
CA ASN A 380 10.97 -27.46 -8.42
C ASN A 380 12.41 -27.26 -8.98
N ARG A 381 13.39 -26.93 -8.13
CA ARG A 381 14.80 -26.74 -8.52
C ARG A 381 15.66 -27.99 -8.28
N ARG A 382 15.19 -28.92 -7.47
CA ARG A 382 15.82 -30.24 -7.22
C ARG A 382 15.39 -31.24 -8.29
#